data_08a99685a64d0319fed9ae240cb0dc79
#
_entry.id   08a99685a64d0319fed9ae240cb0dc79
#
_cell.length_a   1.000
_cell.length_b   1.000
_cell.length_c   1.000
_cell.angle_alpha   90.00
_cell.angle_beta   90.00
_cell.angle_gamma   90.00
#
_symmetry.space_group_name_H-M   'P 1'
#
loop_
_entity.id
_entity.type
_entity.pdbx_description
1 polymer ?
#
loop_
_entity_poly.entity_id
_entity_poly.type
_entity_poly.pdbx_seq_one_letter_code
_entity_poly.pdbx_strand_id
1 'polypeptide(L)'
;MPQSSSFDDPFADLFDKLPDPRRRESAAGADDLATAPDPSRATPDSPSEPTSPPPTSRRAAREAAARQSGTPQPSQAPSAVAEPPKQAPTNAPAPRETLDDLFAGTGSTEDFGSTPPPPNRRRRRIGGWIAFGVVLVLLGGLAGTGYYVWTTYEEQIRDVMGWQEPADYEPGMATGEALVTISTGDTGGPISQTLYDAGVTKTPDAFYDMLVDTGQNPTFYPGVYQLQQMMTSEAALEALENPENKLENSALLPEGLTVDQSLPLLAEGTGIPLEDFEAAIADPSQYGVSADSLEGWLFPAMYTFDPDTSATEVIQTMVDRTVASLDTAGVPEADREEILTIASIIQREAREEEDFYKVSRVIQNRLAPDNQETFGRLEMDSTAQYGIGEDDGTVSSSEEALTDDNPWNTYVHPGLPIGPIANPGDVAIDAAMHPAEGPWLYFVTVNLDTGETVFTNTYADHLAAVDQWRAWCSENPDSGC
;
A
#
# COMPACT_ATOMS: atom_id res chain seq x y z
N MET A 1 0.51 60.61 5.20
CA MET A 1 -0.49 59.55 5.20
C MET A 1 -0.79 59.18 3.75
N PRO A 2 -0.32 58.07 3.24
CA PRO A 2 -0.79 57.54 1.98
C PRO A 2 -1.91 56.48 2.23
N GLN A 3 -2.91 56.58 1.37
CA GLN A 3 -4.13 55.75 1.37
C GLN A 3 -3.80 54.30 0.99
N SER A 4 -4.39 53.36 1.72
CA SER A 4 -4.44 51.91 1.38
C SER A 4 -5.34 51.69 0.17
N SER A 5 -4.77 51.20 -0.92
CA SER A 5 -5.54 50.67 -2.06
C SER A 5 -5.97 49.23 -1.67
N SER A 6 -7.29 49.02 -1.61
CA SER A 6 -7.90 47.71 -1.57
C SER A 6 -7.62 47.00 -2.88
N PHE A 7 -7.01 45.83 -2.86
CA PHE A 7 -6.98 44.89 -3.96
C PHE A 7 -8.37 44.26 -4.04
N ASP A 8 -9.11 44.54 -5.11
CA ASP A 8 -10.33 43.83 -5.45
C ASP A 8 -9.93 42.42 -5.96
N ASP A 9 -10.33 41.41 -5.20
CA ASP A 9 -10.17 40.00 -5.56
C ASP A 9 -11.21 39.64 -6.66
N PRO A 10 -10.80 39.33 -7.89
CA PRO A 10 -11.72 39.01 -8.99
C PRO A 10 -12.51 37.71 -8.79
N PHE A 11 -12.20 36.91 -7.74
CA PHE A 11 -12.90 35.66 -7.47
C PHE A 11 -13.90 35.73 -6.32
N ALA A 12 -14.01 36.83 -5.61
CA ALA A 12 -14.97 37.00 -4.49
C ALA A 12 -16.44 36.83 -4.94
N ASP A 13 -16.76 37.22 -6.18
CA ASP A 13 -18.12 37.13 -6.75
C ASP A 13 -18.50 35.71 -7.20
N LEU A 14 -17.57 34.79 -7.32
CA LEU A 14 -17.83 33.42 -7.78
C LEU A 14 -18.44 32.55 -6.69
N PHE A 15 -18.03 32.76 -5.46
CA PHE A 15 -18.51 31.98 -4.30
C PHE A 15 -19.91 32.37 -3.82
N ASP A 16 -20.34 33.60 -4.10
CA ASP A 16 -21.71 34.09 -3.77
C ASP A 16 -22.80 33.55 -4.71
N LYS A 17 -22.43 32.88 -5.81
CA LYS A 17 -23.36 32.33 -6.80
C LYS A 17 -23.59 30.83 -6.69
N LEU A 18 -22.92 30.16 -5.74
CA LEU A 18 -23.13 28.71 -5.49
C LEU A 18 -24.38 28.52 -4.63
N PRO A 19 -25.31 27.60 -5.01
CA PRO A 19 -26.49 27.31 -4.20
C PRO A 19 -26.09 26.66 -2.89
N ASP A 20 -26.58 27.22 -1.77
CA ASP A 20 -26.36 26.70 -0.41
C ASP A 20 -26.90 25.27 -0.30
N PRO A 21 -26.08 24.25 -0.05
CA PRO A 21 -26.51 22.87 0.06
C PRO A 21 -27.46 22.58 1.25
N ARG A 22 -27.62 23.54 2.17
CA ARG A 22 -28.52 23.42 3.35
C ARG A 22 -29.97 23.86 3.06
N ARG A 23 -30.33 24.22 1.82
CA ARG A 23 -31.65 24.75 1.46
C ARG A 23 -32.53 23.73 0.74
N ARG A 24 -32.36 22.44 0.95
CA ARG A 24 -33.18 21.37 0.33
C ARG A 24 -34.26 20.78 1.24
N GLU A 25 -34.59 21.42 2.36
CA GLU A 25 -35.73 21.02 3.17
C GLU A 25 -36.70 22.21 3.33
N SER A 26 -37.57 22.46 2.35
CA SER A 26 -38.85 23.18 2.52
C SER A 26 -39.49 23.50 1.17
N ALA A 27 -40.00 22.50 0.48
CA ALA A 27 -41.04 22.72 -0.52
C ALA A 27 -41.73 21.40 -0.90
N ALA A 28 -42.55 20.87 -0.01
CA ALA A 28 -43.64 19.95 -0.37
C ALA A 28 -44.86 20.33 0.45
N GLY A 29 -45.74 21.03 -0.17
CA GLY A 29 -47.04 21.42 0.36
C GLY A 29 -48.06 21.44 -0.77
N ALA A 30 -49.01 20.53 -0.61
CA ALA A 30 -50.43 20.61 -0.94
C ALA A 30 -50.93 20.25 -2.35
N ASP A 31 -51.92 19.36 -2.25
CA ASP A 31 -53.06 19.08 -3.12
C ASP A 31 -52.84 18.01 -4.23
N ASP A 32 -53.57 16.87 -4.26
CA ASP A 32 -55.01 16.71 -4.16
C ASP A 32 -55.44 15.22 -3.92
N LEU A 33 -56.56 15.04 -3.26
CA LEU A 33 -57.40 13.92 -2.99
C LEU A 33 -57.58 12.85 -4.08
N ALA A 34 -57.58 11.53 -3.69
CA ALA A 34 -58.75 10.66 -3.88
C ALA A 34 -58.54 9.23 -3.39
N THR A 35 -59.32 8.86 -2.36
CA THR A 35 -60.10 7.64 -2.13
C THR A 35 -59.42 6.28 -1.87
N ALA A 36 -59.54 5.88 -0.65
CA ALA A 36 -59.39 4.50 -0.12
C ALA A 36 -60.51 3.54 -0.60
N PRO A 37 -60.36 2.20 -0.41
CA PRO A 37 -60.95 1.63 0.82
C PRO A 37 -60.08 0.57 1.55
N ASP A 38 -60.15 0.61 2.86
CA ASP A 38 -59.98 -0.47 3.85
C ASP A 38 -61.12 -1.49 3.73
N PRO A 39 -61.04 -2.80 4.13
CA PRO A 39 -61.00 -3.12 5.53
C PRO A 39 -60.33 -4.44 5.99
N SER A 40 -59.85 -4.40 7.23
CA SER A 40 -60.15 -5.32 8.35
C SER A 40 -59.55 -6.71 8.47
N ARG A 41 -58.72 -6.83 9.52
CA ARG A 41 -58.84 -7.83 10.60
C ARG A 41 -58.08 -9.13 10.52
N ALA A 42 -56.99 -9.21 11.27
CA ALA A 42 -56.80 -10.25 12.30
C ALA A 42 -55.58 -9.96 13.18
N THR A 43 -55.77 -9.94 14.48
CA THR A 43 -54.80 -9.91 15.60
C THR A 43 -54.40 -11.32 15.98
N PRO A 44 -53.53 -11.55 16.99
CA PRO A 44 -52.06 -11.32 17.07
C PRO A 44 -51.33 -12.64 17.42
N ASP A 45 -50.02 -12.73 17.16
CA ASP A 45 -49.22 -13.65 17.96
C ASP A 45 -47.77 -13.13 18.18
N SER A 46 -47.26 -13.54 19.29
CA SER A 46 -46.15 -13.07 20.12
C SER A 46 -44.78 -12.87 19.42
N PRO A 47 -43.84 -12.12 20.09
CA PRO A 47 -42.64 -11.58 19.48
C PRO A 47 -41.50 -12.62 19.36
N SER A 48 -41.04 -12.81 18.16
CA SER A 48 -39.76 -13.46 17.89
C SER A 48 -38.65 -12.44 18.02
N GLU A 49 -37.60 -12.77 18.76
CA GLU A 49 -36.35 -12.01 18.86
C GLU A 49 -35.82 -11.67 17.49
N PRO A 50 -35.21 -10.47 17.29
CA PRO A 50 -34.55 -10.12 16.05
C PRO A 50 -33.23 -10.89 15.93
N THR A 51 -33.22 -11.91 15.10
CA THR A 51 -31.98 -12.47 14.56
C THR A 51 -31.32 -11.39 13.70
N SER A 52 -30.15 -10.93 14.12
CA SER A 52 -29.33 -10.02 13.36
C SER A 52 -29.03 -10.62 11.98
N PRO A 53 -29.08 -9.84 10.91
CA PRO A 53 -28.68 -10.31 9.60
C PRO A 53 -27.20 -10.71 9.59
N PRO A 54 -26.77 -11.67 8.75
CA PRO A 54 -25.36 -12.01 8.62
C PRO A 54 -24.56 -10.79 8.15
N PRO A 55 -23.30 -10.65 8.57
CA PRO A 55 -22.46 -9.54 8.18
C PRO A 55 -22.23 -9.53 6.66
N THR A 56 -22.52 -8.39 6.02
CA THR A 56 -22.52 -8.22 4.57
C THR A 56 -21.15 -7.83 3.99
N SER A 57 -20.11 -7.66 4.83
CA SER A 57 -18.77 -7.35 4.37
C SER A 57 -17.69 -8.06 5.20
N ARG A 58 -16.49 -8.25 4.63
CA ARG A 58 -15.32 -8.80 5.34
C ARG A 58 -15.01 -8.02 6.61
N ARG A 59 -15.18 -6.71 6.60
CA ARG A 59 -14.97 -5.86 7.78
C ARG A 59 -15.98 -6.20 8.89
N ALA A 60 -17.26 -6.30 8.55
CA ALA A 60 -18.29 -6.65 9.51
C ALA A 60 -18.13 -8.09 10.04
N ALA A 61 -17.70 -9.03 9.18
CA ALA A 61 -17.34 -10.39 9.59
C ALA A 61 -16.11 -10.43 10.50
N ARG A 62 -15.10 -9.60 10.24
CA ARG A 62 -13.91 -9.45 11.10
C ARG A 62 -14.27 -8.87 12.47
N GLU A 63 -15.12 -7.85 12.52
CA GLU A 63 -15.59 -7.26 13.78
C GLU A 63 -16.47 -8.23 14.59
N ALA A 64 -17.27 -9.05 13.94
CA ALA A 64 -18.07 -10.09 14.58
C ALA A 64 -17.20 -11.22 15.13
N ALA A 65 -16.18 -11.67 14.39
CA ALA A 65 -15.21 -12.68 14.81
C ALA A 65 -14.34 -12.19 15.99
N ALA A 66 -13.90 -10.93 15.97
CA ALA A 66 -13.14 -10.32 17.06
C ALA A 66 -13.93 -10.20 18.37
N ARG A 67 -15.25 -10.10 18.29
CA ARG A 67 -16.14 -10.09 19.48
C ARG A 67 -16.44 -11.48 20.04
N GLN A 68 -16.26 -12.54 19.25
CA GLN A 68 -16.48 -13.93 19.67
C GLN A 68 -15.22 -14.61 20.21
N SER A 69 -14.03 -14.15 19.89
CA SER A 69 -12.78 -14.58 20.50
C SER A 69 -12.61 -13.90 21.86
N GLY A 70 -13.36 -14.36 22.85
CA GLY A 70 -13.17 -14.00 24.24
C GLY A 70 -11.81 -14.48 24.71
N THR A 71 -10.95 -13.55 25.08
CA THR A 71 -9.65 -13.76 25.67
C THR A 71 -9.73 -14.80 26.80
N PRO A 72 -8.93 -15.86 26.81
CA PRO A 72 -8.84 -16.72 27.98
C PRO A 72 -8.18 -15.93 29.11
N GLN A 73 -8.90 -15.72 30.17
CA GLN A 73 -8.37 -15.14 31.41
C GLN A 73 -7.24 -16.05 31.93
N PRO A 74 -6.07 -15.55 32.26
CA PRO A 74 -4.98 -16.38 32.78
C PRO A 74 -5.40 -16.99 34.11
N SER A 75 -5.40 -18.31 34.15
CA SER A 75 -5.61 -19.13 35.35
C SER A 75 -4.51 -18.82 36.36
N GLN A 76 -4.91 -18.35 37.55
CA GLN A 76 -4.01 -18.17 38.67
C GLN A 76 -3.42 -19.54 39.10
N ALA A 77 -2.11 -19.65 39.06
CA ALA A 77 -1.37 -20.75 39.70
C ALA A 77 -1.52 -20.66 41.21
N PRO A 78 -1.68 -21.80 41.91
CA PRO A 78 -1.82 -21.80 43.37
C PRO A 78 -0.50 -21.39 44.04
N SER A 79 -0.60 -20.49 45.01
CA SER A 79 0.48 -20.04 45.86
C SER A 79 1.09 -21.20 46.63
N ALA A 80 2.39 -21.44 46.43
CA ALA A 80 3.18 -22.34 47.28
C ALA A 80 3.36 -21.72 48.66
N VAL A 81 2.99 -22.48 49.67
CA VAL A 81 3.17 -22.18 51.09
C VAL A 81 4.65 -22.13 51.41
N ALA A 82 5.13 -21.02 51.93
CA ALA A 82 6.50 -20.85 52.40
C ALA A 82 6.72 -21.62 53.71
N GLU A 83 7.70 -22.51 53.69
CA GLU A 83 8.23 -23.19 54.89
C GLU A 83 9.14 -22.23 55.68
N PRO A 84 9.08 -22.17 57.03
CA PRO A 84 9.88 -21.24 57.83
C PRO A 84 11.38 -21.60 57.86
N PRO A 85 12.28 -20.62 57.95
CA PRO A 85 13.72 -20.89 57.91
C PRO A 85 14.22 -21.52 59.17
N LYS A 86 14.97 -22.61 59.03
CA LYS A 86 15.75 -23.25 60.12
C LYS A 86 16.84 -22.32 60.63
N GLN A 87 16.86 -22.05 61.93
CA GLN A 87 17.88 -21.30 62.63
C GLN A 87 19.25 -21.98 62.52
N ALA A 88 20.25 -21.23 62.14
CA ALA A 88 21.66 -21.62 62.21
C ALA A 88 22.17 -21.43 63.66
N PRO A 89 23.09 -22.27 64.11
CA PRO A 89 23.62 -22.15 65.47
C PRO A 89 24.56 -20.94 65.57
N THR A 90 24.31 -20.14 66.61
CA THR A 90 25.14 -19.00 67.04
C THR A 90 26.45 -19.52 67.61
N ASN A 91 27.55 -19.36 66.89
CA ASN A 91 28.88 -19.45 67.49
C ASN A 91 29.28 -18.06 68.01
N ALA A 92 29.37 -17.94 69.32
CA ALA A 92 29.93 -16.79 69.98
C ALA A 92 31.44 -16.65 69.63
N PRO A 93 31.94 -15.46 69.35
CA PRO A 93 33.34 -15.22 69.08
C PRO A 93 34.11 -15.26 70.39
N ALA A 94 35.20 -16.00 70.39
CA ALA A 94 36.24 -16.03 71.50
C ALA A 94 36.83 -14.57 71.64
N PRO A 95 37.19 -14.14 72.82
CA PRO A 95 37.74 -12.82 73.04
C PRO A 95 39.09 -12.69 72.31
N ARG A 96 39.17 -11.56 71.56
CA ARG A 96 40.41 -11.16 70.88
C ARG A 96 41.29 -10.49 71.90
N GLU A 97 42.50 -11.03 72.13
CA GLU A 97 43.56 -10.32 72.86
C GLU A 97 43.92 -9.00 72.08
N THR A 98 44.04 -7.91 72.84
CA THR A 98 44.36 -6.63 72.27
C THR A 98 45.84 -6.31 72.44
N LEU A 99 46.37 -5.33 71.69
CA LEU A 99 47.74 -4.85 71.81
C LEU A 99 48.11 -4.41 73.23
N ASP A 100 47.15 -4.07 74.05
CA ASP A 100 47.34 -3.68 75.46
C ASP A 100 47.74 -4.81 76.32
N ASP A 101 47.32 -6.07 76.06
CA ASP A 101 47.69 -7.29 76.76
C ASP A 101 49.19 -7.65 76.53
N LEU A 102 49.73 -7.25 75.37
CA LEU A 102 51.16 -7.44 75.06
C LEU A 102 52.05 -6.48 75.87
N PHE A 103 51.61 -5.30 76.12
CA PHE A 103 52.36 -4.30 76.87
C PHE A 103 52.25 -4.51 78.40
N ALA A 104 51.23 -5.26 78.85
CA ALA A 104 51.07 -5.64 80.24
C ALA A 104 51.94 -6.84 80.67
N GLY A 105 52.68 -7.46 79.73
CA GLY A 105 53.63 -8.54 80.01
C GLY A 105 52.98 -9.89 80.34
N THR A 106 51.74 -10.10 79.99
CA THR A 106 50.98 -11.33 80.25
C THR A 106 50.76 -12.19 78.99
N GLY A 107 51.22 -11.76 77.83
CA GLY A 107 51.16 -12.52 76.56
C GLY A 107 52.50 -13.12 76.18
N SER A 108 52.53 -14.38 75.79
CA SER A 108 53.72 -15.01 75.29
C SER A 108 53.97 -14.75 73.80
N THR A 109 55.22 -14.43 73.44
CA THR A 109 55.63 -14.13 72.08
C THR A 109 55.61 -15.27 71.09
N GLU A 110 55.22 -16.51 71.57
CA GLU A 110 55.16 -17.68 70.70
C GLU A 110 53.91 -17.71 69.80
N ASP A 111 52.88 -16.90 70.04
CA ASP A 111 51.65 -16.90 69.26
C ASP A 111 51.75 -16.06 68.00
N PHE A 112 52.82 -15.30 67.71
CA PHE A 112 53.02 -14.47 66.56
C PHE A 112 53.82 -15.13 65.43
N GLY A 113 54.00 -16.44 65.47
CA GLY A 113 54.87 -17.15 64.53
C GLY A 113 54.19 -18.12 63.54
N SER A 114 52.91 -18.12 63.42
CA SER A 114 52.26 -18.97 62.42
C SER A 114 52.40 -18.45 61.00
N THR A 115 53.17 -19.22 60.20
CA THR A 115 53.24 -18.97 58.74
C THR A 115 51.83 -18.84 58.14
N PRO A 116 51.60 -17.88 57.27
CA PRO A 116 50.29 -17.72 56.63
C PRO A 116 49.90 -19.01 55.88
N PRO A 117 48.66 -19.46 56.00
CA PRO A 117 48.22 -20.71 55.34
C PRO A 117 48.41 -20.56 53.79
N PRO A 118 48.81 -21.66 53.13
CA PRO A 118 49.06 -21.65 51.69
C PRO A 118 47.81 -21.16 50.95
N PRO A 119 47.93 -20.29 49.89
CA PRO A 119 46.84 -19.70 49.22
C PRO A 119 45.95 -20.78 48.59
N ASN A 120 44.68 -20.79 48.98
CA ASN A 120 43.71 -21.81 48.58
C ASN A 120 43.47 -21.65 47.07
N ARG A 121 44.16 -22.41 46.23
CA ARG A 121 44.14 -22.39 44.77
C ARG A 121 42.72 -22.55 44.19
N ARG A 122 41.81 -23.15 44.97
CA ARG A 122 40.41 -23.32 44.57
C ARG A 122 39.61 -22.02 44.65
N ARG A 123 39.84 -21.16 45.69
CA ARG A 123 39.18 -19.84 45.79
C ARG A 123 39.70 -18.84 44.76
N ARG A 124 40.97 -18.92 44.39
CA ARG A 124 41.52 -18.05 43.30
C ARG A 124 40.96 -18.40 41.93
N ARG A 125 40.69 -19.70 41.67
CA ARG A 125 40.04 -20.13 40.44
C ARG A 125 38.55 -19.67 40.35
N ILE A 126 37.81 -19.76 41.47
CA ILE A 126 36.41 -19.29 41.55
C ILE A 126 36.33 -17.77 41.39
N GLY A 127 37.23 -17.00 42.05
CA GLY A 127 37.30 -15.55 41.86
C GLY A 127 37.63 -15.13 40.43
N GLY A 128 38.50 -15.90 39.74
CA GLY A 128 38.80 -15.69 38.32
C GLY A 128 37.59 -15.92 37.40
N TRP A 129 36.83 -16.97 37.68
CA TRP A 129 35.59 -17.26 36.91
C TRP A 129 34.48 -16.25 37.17
N ILE A 130 34.36 -15.72 38.39
CA ILE A 130 33.40 -14.63 38.71
C ILE A 130 33.84 -13.36 38.03
N ALA A 131 35.12 -12.98 38.07
CA ALA A 131 35.63 -11.81 37.39
C ALA A 131 35.44 -11.91 35.87
N PHE A 132 35.68 -13.09 35.27
CA PHE A 132 35.44 -13.37 33.87
C PHE A 132 33.95 -13.27 33.52
N GLY A 133 33.06 -13.79 34.35
CA GLY A 133 31.61 -13.67 34.20
C GLY A 133 31.12 -12.20 34.22
N VAL A 134 31.66 -11.40 35.16
CA VAL A 134 31.36 -9.96 35.26
C VAL A 134 31.83 -9.21 34.00
N VAL A 135 33.03 -9.51 33.50
CA VAL A 135 33.55 -8.92 32.25
C VAL A 135 32.67 -9.29 31.04
N LEU A 136 32.22 -10.56 30.95
CA LEU A 136 31.32 -10.98 29.89
C LEU A 136 29.95 -10.29 29.96
N VAL A 137 29.40 -10.11 31.17
CA VAL A 137 28.13 -9.38 31.35
C VAL A 137 28.29 -7.88 30.98
N LEU A 138 29.41 -7.27 31.35
CA LEU A 138 29.71 -5.87 30.98
C LEU A 138 29.93 -5.70 29.46
N LEU A 139 30.66 -6.63 28.84
CA LEU A 139 30.86 -6.62 27.38
C LEU A 139 29.57 -6.95 26.63
N GLY A 140 28.76 -7.89 27.12
CA GLY A 140 27.44 -8.19 26.57
C GLY A 140 26.46 -7.02 26.72
N GLY A 141 26.50 -6.33 27.88
CA GLY A 141 25.72 -5.13 28.11
C GLY A 141 26.12 -3.96 27.16
N LEU A 142 27.43 -3.75 26.98
CA LEU A 142 27.98 -2.75 26.06
C LEU A 142 27.61 -3.08 24.59
N ALA A 143 27.75 -4.34 24.19
CA ALA A 143 27.38 -4.78 22.85
C ALA A 143 25.87 -4.67 22.61
N GLY A 144 25.04 -5.08 23.60
CA GLY A 144 23.60 -4.94 23.55
C GLY A 144 23.12 -3.48 23.49
N THR A 145 23.75 -2.60 24.29
CA THR A 145 23.45 -1.18 24.26
C THR A 145 23.90 -0.55 22.91
N GLY A 146 25.07 -0.94 22.42
CA GLY A 146 25.57 -0.48 21.12
C GLY A 146 24.66 -0.93 19.97
N TYR A 147 24.20 -2.17 20.00
CA TYR A 147 23.23 -2.69 19.03
C TYR A 147 21.88 -1.98 19.11
N TYR A 148 21.36 -1.77 20.33
CA TYR A 148 20.11 -1.03 20.52
C TYR A 148 20.22 0.42 20.06
N VAL A 149 21.30 1.12 20.39
CA VAL A 149 21.53 2.50 19.91
C VAL A 149 21.64 2.53 18.39
N TRP A 150 22.34 1.55 17.79
CA TRP A 150 22.47 1.48 16.33
C TRP A 150 21.11 1.23 15.67
N THR A 151 20.33 0.23 16.09
CA THR A 151 19.03 -0.09 15.49
C THR A 151 17.95 0.98 15.76
N THR A 152 18.07 1.74 16.87
CA THR A 152 17.06 2.76 17.19
C THR A 152 17.41 4.15 16.61
N TYR A 153 18.69 4.42 16.37
CA TYR A 153 19.18 5.73 15.93
C TYR A 153 20.07 5.63 14.69
N GLU A 154 19.93 4.58 13.90
CA GLU A 154 20.78 4.34 12.72
C GLU A 154 20.70 5.50 11.74
N GLU A 155 19.50 5.98 11.41
CA GLU A 155 19.31 7.12 10.50
C GLU A 155 19.95 8.40 11.03
N GLN A 156 19.69 8.76 12.29
CA GLN A 156 20.30 9.96 12.89
C GLN A 156 21.83 9.85 12.99
N ILE A 157 22.36 8.64 13.21
CA ILE A 157 23.80 8.39 13.25
C ILE A 157 24.40 8.51 11.85
N ARG A 158 23.72 7.96 10.82
CA ARG A 158 24.14 8.06 9.42
C ARG A 158 24.13 9.51 8.94
N ASP A 159 23.10 10.28 9.31
CA ASP A 159 22.96 11.70 9.01
C ASP A 159 24.13 12.52 9.61
N VAL A 160 24.35 12.40 10.93
CA VAL A 160 25.43 13.13 11.64
C VAL A 160 26.82 12.70 11.17
N MET A 161 26.99 11.43 10.75
CA MET A 161 28.28 10.90 10.28
C MET A 161 28.50 11.11 8.79
N GLY A 162 27.50 11.63 8.05
CA GLY A 162 27.56 11.80 6.60
C GLY A 162 27.62 10.46 5.84
N TRP A 163 27.04 9.40 6.39
CA TRP A 163 26.98 8.06 5.79
C TRP A 163 25.64 7.80 5.06
N GLN A 164 24.91 8.85 4.78
CA GLN A 164 23.72 8.71 3.92
C GLN A 164 24.18 8.32 2.50
N GLU A 165 23.44 7.43 1.90
CA GLU A 165 23.62 7.19 0.48
C GLU A 165 23.26 8.47 -0.27
N PRO A 166 24.02 8.86 -1.31
CA PRO A 166 23.67 10.01 -2.12
C PRO A 166 22.22 9.87 -2.61
N ALA A 167 21.43 10.90 -2.39
CA ALA A 167 20.02 10.93 -2.85
C ALA A 167 19.90 10.95 -4.37
N ASP A 168 20.98 11.28 -5.08
CA ASP A 168 21.04 11.35 -6.53
C ASP A 168 22.09 10.37 -7.11
N TYR A 169 22.00 10.09 -8.42
CA TYR A 169 22.97 9.28 -9.14
C TYR A 169 24.27 10.03 -9.38
N GLU A 170 25.38 9.32 -9.62
CA GLU A 170 26.65 9.93 -9.99
C GLU A 170 26.66 10.29 -11.49
N PRO A 171 27.32 11.40 -11.88
CA PRO A 171 27.47 11.76 -13.30
C PRO A 171 28.09 10.64 -14.13
N GLY A 172 27.47 10.34 -15.27
CA GLY A 172 27.93 9.31 -16.21
C GLY A 172 27.35 7.91 -15.95
N MET A 173 26.40 7.75 -15.02
CA MET A 173 25.65 6.51 -14.82
C MET A 173 24.46 6.37 -15.78
N ALA A 174 24.04 7.45 -16.43
CA ALA A 174 22.90 7.46 -17.35
C ALA A 174 23.01 6.37 -18.41
N THR A 175 21.95 5.56 -18.59
CA THR A 175 21.91 4.44 -19.52
C THR A 175 20.47 4.14 -19.93
N GLY A 176 20.30 3.38 -21.01
CA GLY A 176 18.97 2.97 -21.45
C GLY A 176 18.10 4.14 -21.92
N GLU A 177 16.81 3.90 -21.98
CA GLU A 177 15.78 4.88 -22.33
C GLU A 177 14.73 4.88 -21.24
N ALA A 178 14.17 6.06 -20.94
CA ALA A 178 13.05 6.25 -20.04
C ALA A 178 12.06 7.23 -20.68
N LEU A 179 10.79 6.90 -20.66
CA LEU A 179 9.72 7.79 -21.11
C LEU A 179 9.10 8.46 -19.89
N VAL A 180 8.96 9.77 -19.95
CA VAL A 180 8.44 10.60 -18.85
C VAL A 180 7.33 11.47 -19.39
N THR A 181 6.13 11.33 -18.83
CA THR A 181 4.99 12.20 -19.16
C THR A 181 4.92 13.35 -18.17
N ILE A 182 4.88 14.56 -18.68
CA ILE A 182 4.59 15.78 -17.92
C ILE A 182 3.21 16.23 -18.29
N SER A 183 2.31 16.30 -17.31
CA SER A 183 0.92 16.71 -17.51
C SER A 183 0.72 18.21 -17.32
N THR A 184 -0.39 18.72 -17.86
CA THR A 184 -0.75 20.13 -17.72
C THR A 184 -0.93 20.50 -16.24
N GLY A 185 -0.11 21.44 -15.78
CA GLY A 185 -0.13 21.93 -14.40
C GLY A 185 0.84 21.25 -13.47
N ASP A 186 1.61 20.27 -13.93
CA ASP A 186 2.67 19.65 -13.13
C ASP A 186 3.71 20.67 -12.70
N THR A 187 4.12 20.53 -11.43
CA THR A 187 5.18 21.35 -10.82
C THR A 187 6.36 20.48 -10.43
N GLY A 188 7.41 21.06 -9.88
CA GLY A 188 8.64 20.35 -9.54
C GLY A 188 8.44 19.08 -8.67
N GLY A 189 7.46 19.07 -7.75
CA GLY A 189 7.17 17.91 -6.91
C GLY A 189 6.59 16.71 -7.70
N PRO A 190 5.43 16.85 -8.35
CA PRO A 190 4.87 15.81 -9.23
C PRO A 190 5.87 15.31 -10.28
N ILE A 191 6.60 16.21 -10.92
CA ILE A 191 7.62 15.83 -11.92
C ILE A 191 8.74 15.00 -11.29
N SER A 192 9.17 15.34 -10.05
CA SER A 192 10.18 14.57 -9.31
C SER A 192 9.73 13.13 -9.08
N GLN A 193 8.48 12.93 -8.70
CA GLN A 193 7.89 11.61 -8.55
C GLN A 193 7.86 10.86 -9.88
N THR A 194 7.36 11.48 -10.94
CA THR A 194 7.30 10.86 -12.28
C THR A 194 8.69 10.45 -12.80
N LEU A 195 9.73 11.27 -12.58
CA LEU A 195 11.11 10.94 -12.92
C LEU A 195 11.62 9.73 -12.15
N TYR A 196 11.29 9.64 -10.87
CA TYR A 196 11.66 8.49 -10.04
C TYR A 196 10.93 7.21 -10.51
N ASP A 197 9.64 7.27 -10.75
CA ASP A 197 8.82 6.14 -11.21
C ASP A 197 9.30 5.60 -12.57
N ALA A 198 9.79 6.49 -13.44
CA ALA A 198 10.41 6.13 -14.72
C ALA A 198 11.87 5.64 -14.58
N GLY A 199 12.44 5.59 -13.38
CA GLY A 199 13.82 5.17 -13.13
C GLY A 199 14.87 6.17 -13.59
N VAL A 200 14.48 7.43 -13.83
CA VAL A 200 15.41 8.52 -14.23
C VAL A 200 16.20 9.00 -13.03
N THR A 201 15.53 9.31 -11.91
CA THR A 201 16.18 9.76 -10.66
C THR A 201 16.25 8.63 -9.63
N LYS A 202 17.12 8.79 -8.63
CA LYS A 202 17.41 7.75 -7.63
C LYS A 202 16.42 7.70 -6.48
N THR A 203 15.86 8.84 -6.11
CA THR A 203 14.87 8.97 -5.03
C THR A 203 13.72 9.86 -5.48
N PRO A 204 12.51 9.73 -4.90
CA PRO A 204 11.34 10.51 -5.29
C PRO A 204 11.53 12.03 -5.19
N ASP A 205 12.34 12.48 -4.22
CA ASP A 205 12.52 13.90 -3.93
C ASP A 205 13.79 14.50 -4.58
N ALA A 206 14.70 13.67 -5.14
CA ALA A 206 16.02 14.12 -5.61
C ALA A 206 15.94 15.29 -6.59
N PHE A 207 15.02 15.24 -7.54
CA PHE A 207 14.86 16.30 -8.53
C PHE A 207 14.26 17.58 -7.92
N TYR A 208 13.25 17.43 -7.08
CA TYR A 208 12.63 18.57 -6.41
C TYR A 208 13.58 19.25 -5.43
N ASP A 209 14.31 18.49 -4.62
CA ASP A 209 15.33 19.02 -3.72
C ASP A 209 16.43 19.78 -4.47
N MET A 210 16.89 19.23 -5.59
CA MET A 210 17.85 19.93 -6.45
C MET A 210 17.31 21.28 -6.95
N LEU A 211 16.05 21.36 -7.38
CA LEU A 211 15.43 22.62 -7.81
C LEU A 211 15.37 23.63 -6.66
N VAL A 212 15.01 23.18 -5.45
CA VAL A 212 14.92 24.02 -4.24
C VAL A 212 16.31 24.50 -3.82
N ASP A 213 17.29 23.63 -3.75
CA ASP A 213 18.65 23.93 -3.31
C ASP A 213 19.38 24.88 -4.28
N THR A 214 19.14 24.73 -5.58
CA THR A 214 19.73 25.59 -6.62
C THR A 214 18.91 26.88 -6.86
N GLY A 215 17.69 26.96 -6.29
CA GLY A 215 16.78 28.10 -6.49
C GLY A 215 16.26 28.20 -7.93
N GLN A 216 16.24 27.10 -8.66
CA GLN A 216 15.73 27.06 -10.02
C GLN A 216 14.20 26.92 -10.02
N ASN A 217 13.54 27.60 -10.94
CA ASN A 217 12.10 27.51 -11.14
C ASN A 217 11.78 27.48 -12.65
N PRO A 218 12.13 26.37 -13.33
CA PRO A 218 11.93 26.22 -14.75
C PRO A 218 10.43 26.15 -15.09
N THR A 219 10.09 26.44 -16.34
CA THR A 219 8.76 26.21 -16.88
C THR A 219 8.77 24.88 -17.62
N PHE A 220 7.97 23.94 -17.13
CA PHE A 220 7.79 22.66 -17.79
C PHE A 220 6.62 22.71 -18.77
N TYR A 221 6.80 22.07 -19.92
CA TYR A 221 5.75 21.97 -20.93
C TYR A 221 5.19 20.56 -20.96
N PRO A 222 3.86 20.42 -20.99
CA PRO A 222 3.21 19.12 -21.09
C PRO A 222 3.65 18.33 -22.33
N GLY A 223 3.70 17.02 -22.18
CA GLY A 223 4.05 16.08 -23.23
C GLY A 223 4.92 14.92 -22.76
N VAL A 224 5.22 14.01 -23.68
CA VAL A 224 6.08 12.86 -23.41
C VAL A 224 7.53 13.21 -23.80
N TYR A 225 8.46 12.90 -22.89
CA TYR A 225 9.87 13.15 -23.06
C TYR A 225 10.63 11.83 -23.05
N GLN A 226 11.58 11.69 -23.99
CA GLN A 226 12.51 10.58 -24.01
C GLN A 226 13.79 10.97 -23.27
N LEU A 227 13.99 10.39 -22.08
CA LEU A 227 15.15 10.58 -21.23
C LEU A 227 15.97 9.28 -21.14
N GLN A 228 16.97 9.28 -20.25
CA GLN A 228 17.72 8.07 -19.90
C GLN A 228 17.43 7.68 -18.44
N GLN A 229 17.53 6.40 -18.14
CA GLN A 229 17.54 5.93 -16.76
C GLN A 229 18.83 6.31 -16.05
N MET A 230 18.80 6.40 -14.72
CA MET A 230 19.94 6.65 -13.85
C MET A 230 20.66 7.98 -14.16
N MET A 231 19.90 9.02 -14.51
CA MET A 231 20.41 10.38 -14.69
C MET A 231 20.59 11.07 -13.34
N THR A 232 21.51 12.05 -13.30
CA THR A 232 21.48 13.04 -12.20
C THR A 232 20.29 13.95 -12.37
N SER A 233 19.77 14.52 -11.27
CA SER A 233 18.68 15.49 -11.32
C SER A 233 18.97 16.70 -12.20
N GLU A 234 20.24 17.18 -12.22
CA GLU A 234 20.66 18.27 -13.10
C GLU A 234 20.61 17.87 -14.59
N ALA A 235 21.07 16.65 -14.91
CA ALA A 235 21.00 16.15 -16.28
C ALA A 235 19.56 15.89 -16.73
N ALA A 236 18.68 15.44 -15.82
CA ALA A 236 17.26 15.27 -16.10
C ALA A 236 16.60 16.63 -16.39
N LEU A 237 16.93 17.69 -15.65
CA LEU A 237 16.45 19.04 -15.93
C LEU A 237 16.90 19.53 -17.32
N GLU A 238 18.21 19.40 -17.64
CA GLU A 238 18.73 19.77 -18.95
C GLU A 238 18.03 19.00 -20.08
N ALA A 239 17.73 17.72 -19.84
CA ALA A 239 17.03 16.89 -20.82
C ALA A 239 15.56 17.32 -21.00
N LEU A 240 14.85 17.70 -19.92
CA LEU A 240 13.47 18.20 -19.99
C LEU A 240 13.37 19.59 -20.64
N GLU A 241 14.41 20.42 -20.51
CA GLU A 241 14.45 21.73 -21.16
C GLU A 241 14.84 21.64 -22.66
N ASN A 242 15.40 20.50 -23.10
CA ASN A 242 15.76 20.30 -24.49
C ASN A 242 14.54 19.86 -25.32
N PRO A 243 14.03 20.70 -26.26
CA PRO A 243 12.85 20.38 -27.05
C PRO A 243 13.05 19.15 -27.96
N GLU A 244 14.27 18.73 -28.26
CA GLU A 244 14.54 17.55 -29.08
C GLU A 244 14.19 16.24 -28.34
N ASN A 245 14.09 16.28 -27.01
CA ASN A 245 13.71 15.13 -26.20
C ASN A 245 12.18 15.01 -26.03
N LYS A 246 11.41 16.04 -26.39
CA LYS A 246 9.96 15.98 -26.39
C LYS A 246 9.48 15.28 -27.67
N LEU A 247 8.67 14.23 -27.46
CA LEU A 247 8.06 13.48 -28.54
C LEU A 247 6.78 14.19 -28.98
N GLU A 248 6.71 14.55 -30.26
CA GLU A 248 5.50 15.21 -30.84
C GLU A 248 4.44 14.16 -31.18
N ASN A 249 3.16 14.53 -31.06
CA ASN A 249 1.99 13.68 -31.33
C ASN A 249 2.09 12.29 -30.68
N SER A 250 2.56 12.25 -29.44
CA SER A 250 2.82 11.01 -28.73
C SER A 250 2.11 11.00 -27.37
N ALA A 251 1.51 9.87 -27.03
CA ALA A 251 0.89 9.64 -25.75
C ALA A 251 1.43 8.33 -25.13
N LEU A 252 1.82 8.38 -23.86
CA LEU A 252 2.14 7.20 -23.05
C LEU A 252 0.92 6.88 -22.17
N LEU A 253 0.37 5.69 -22.35
CA LEU A 253 -0.71 5.19 -21.53
C LEU A 253 -0.20 4.06 -20.65
N PRO A 254 -0.07 4.28 -19.35
CA PRO A 254 0.23 3.24 -18.37
C PRO A 254 -0.82 2.14 -18.36
N GLU A 255 -0.41 0.95 -17.95
CA GLU A 255 -1.32 -0.16 -17.69
C GLU A 255 -2.25 0.13 -16.51
N GLY A 256 -3.46 -0.41 -16.57
CA GLY A 256 -4.44 -0.30 -15.48
C GLY A 256 -5.23 1.01 -15.44
N LEU A 257 -5.04 1.91 -16.40
CA LEU A 257 -5.89 3.09 -16.53
C LEU A 257 -7.27 2.73 -17.07
N THR A 258 -8.29 3.46 -16.63
CA THR A 258 -9.63 3.40 -17.23
C THR A 258 -9.65 4.18 -18.54
N VAL A 259 -10.73 4.02 -19.31
CA VAL A 259 -10.99 4.87 -20.50
C VAL A 259 -11.00 6.33 -20.11
N ASP A 260 -11.74 6.70 -19.07
CA ASP A 260 -11.87 8.10 -18.62
C ASP A 260 -10.52 8.72 -18.22
N GLN A 261 -9.61 7.93 -17.66
CA GLN A 261 -8.24 8.37 -17.33
C GLN A 261 -7.34 8.43 -18.57
N SER A 262 -7.60 7.60 -19.58
CA SER A 262 -6.79 7.51 -20.80
C SER A 262 -7.03 8.65 -21.76
N LEU A 263 -8.30 9.09 -21.93
CA LEU A 263 -8.65 10.11 -22.92
C LEU A 263 -7.95 11.47 -22.69
N PRO A 264 -7.83 12.00 -21.46
CA PRO A 264 -7.07 13.24 -21.23
C PRO A 264 -5.61 13.13 -21.64
N LEU A 265 -4.95 11.99 -21.38
CA LEU A 265 -3.56 11.74 -21.77
C LEU A 265 -3.40 11.70 -23.30
N LEU A 266 -4.35 11.07 -23.99
CA LEU A 266 -4.39 11.09 -25.46
C LEU A 266 -4.56 12.51 -26.00
N ALA A 267 -5.49 13.29 -25.44
CA ALA A 267 -5.72 14.66 -25.85
C ALA A 267 -4.48 15.54 -25.63
N GLU A 268 -3.81 15.38 -24.51
CA GLU A 268 -2.59 16.11 -24.19
C GLU A 268 -1.42 15.73 -25.09
N GLY A 269 -1.22 14.43 -25.32
CA GLY A 269 -0.10 13.91 -26.12
C GLY A 269 -0.22 14.18 -27.61
N THR A 270 -1.46 14.15 -28.15
CA THR A 270 -1.71 14.34 -29.58
C THR A 270 -2.11 15.76 -29.95
N GLY A 271 -2.61 16.56 -28.99
CA GLY A 271 -3.17 17.87 -29.22
C GLY A 271 -4.58 17.85 -29.85
N ILE A 272 -5.20 16.68 -29.97
CA ILE A 272 -6.59 16.52 -30.41
C ILE A 272 -7.51 16.90 -29.24
N PRO A 273 -8.60 17.67 -29.44
CA PRO A 273 -9.53 18.04 -28.39
C PRO A 273 -10.12 16.79 -27.67
N LEU A 274 -10.27 16.87 -26.33
CA LEU A 274 -10.84 15.78 -25.53
C LEU A 274 -12.25 15.39 -26.00
N GLU A 275 -13.07 16.38 -26.37
CA GLU A 275 -14.42 16.19 -26.92
C GLU A 275 -14.47 15.33 -28.19
N ASP A 276 -13.40 15.33 -29.00
CA ASP A 276 -13.30 14.49 -30.19
C ASP A 276 -13.03 13.01 -29.80
N PHE A 277 -12.27 12.77 -28.72
CA PHE A 277 -12.08 11.45 -28.16
C PHE A 277 -13.36 10.93 -27.48
N GLU A 278 -14.05 11.76 -26.69
CA GLU A 278 -15.34 11.42 -26.08
C GLU A 278 -16.38 11.03 -27.16
N ALA A 279 -16.40 11.75 -28.26
CA ALA A 279 -17.25 11.41 -29.41
C ALA A 279 -16.82 10.13 -30.11
N ALA A 280 -15.50 9.87 -30.21
CA ALA A 280 -14.97 8.68 -30.86
C ALA A 280 -15.27 7.39 -30.10
N ILE A 281 -15.29 7.41 -28.74
CA ILE A 281 -15.58 6.21 -27.94
C ILE A 281 -17.07 5.90 -27.77
N ALA A 282 -17.98 6.78 -28.22
CA ALA A 282 -19.41 6.68 -27.97
C ALA A 282 -20.09 5.44 -28.61
N ASP A 283 -19.50 4.87 -29.65
CA ASP A 283 -19.98 3.65 -30.34
C ASP A 283 -18.84 2.63 -30.52
N PRO A 284 -18.66 1.69 -29.58
CA PRO A 284 -17.65 0.65 -29.70
C PRO A 284 -17.73 -0.19 -30.97
N SER A 285 -18.92 -0.35 -31.52
CA SER A 285 -19.14 -1.23 -32.68
C SER A 285 -18.42 -0.74 -33.95
N GLN A 286 -18.10 0.56 -34.05
CA GLN A 286 -17.32 1.10 -35.17
C GLN A 286 -15.90 0.54 -35.24
N TYR A 287 -15.37 0.05 -34.10
CA TYR A 287 -14.06 -0.59 -33.98
C TYR A 287 -14.12 -2.12 -34.02
N GLY A 288 -15.29 -2.70 -34.30
CA GLY A 288 -15.50 -4.14 -34.28
C GLY A 288 -15.61 -4.75 -32.87
N VAL A 289 -15.77 -3.91 -31.86
CA VAL A 289 -15.97 -4.34 -30.47
C VAL A 289 -17.46 -4.57 -30.21
N SER A 290 -17.82 -5.72 -29.65
CA SER A 290 -19.21 -6.10 -29.35
C SER A 290 -19.59 -5.87 -27.87
N ALA A 291 -18.89 -4.97 -27.18
CA ALA A 291 -19.14 -4.56 -25.81
C ALA A 291 -19.93 -3.25 -25.73
N ASP A 292 -20.45 -2.93 -24.55
CA ASP A 292 -21.21 -1.70 -24.31
C ASP A 292 -20.28 -0.47 -24.18
N SER A 293 -18.98 -0.67 -23.92
CA SER A 293 -17.96 0.37 -23.83
C SER A 293 -16.62 -0.12 -24.36
N LEU A 294 -15.65 0.79 -24.51
CA LEU A 294 -14.26 0.45 -24.84
C LEU A 294 -13.39 0.21 -23.60
N GLU A 295 -13.97 0.12 -22.41
CA GLU A 295 -13.21 -0.23 -21.21
C GLU A 295 -12.53 -1.61 -21.38
N GLY A 296 -11.22 -1.66 -21.12
CA GLY A 296 -10.39 -2.84 -21.37
C GLY A 296 -9.90 -3.00 -22.81
N TRP A 297 -10.39 -2.18 -23.75
CA TRP A 297 -10.05 -2.27 -25.18
C TRP A 297 -9.03 -1.25 -25.66
N LEU A 298 -8.63 -0.28 -24.82
CA LEU A 298 -7.61 0.71 -25.17
C LEU A 298 -6.24 0.26 -24.66
N PHE A 299 -5.51 -0.51 -25.46
CA PHE A 299 -4.25 -1.14 -25.04
C PHE A 299 -3.24 -0.14 -24.50
N PRO A 300 -2.69 -0.36 -23.31
CA PRO A 300 -1.68 0.50 -22.71
C PRO A 300 -0.35 0.38 -23.46
N ALA A 301 0.18 1.48 -23.97
CA ALA A 301 1.46 1.53 -24.65
C ALA A 301 1.92 2.96 -24.88
N MET A 302 3.14 3.11 -25.34
CA MET A 302 3.58 4.35 -25.98
C MET A 302 3.12 4.38 -27.43
N TYR A 303 2.39 5.45 -27.81
CA TYR A 303 1.90 5.70 -29.15
C TYR A 303 2.53 6.96 -29.72
N THR A 304 2.85 6.93 -31.01
CA THR A 304 3.25 8.10 -31.81
C THR A 304 2.39 8.10 -33.06
N PHE A 305 1.73 9.19 -33.33
CA PHE A 305 0.79 9.34 -34.44
C PHE A 305 1.29 10.34 -35.46
N ASP A 306 0.80 10.22 -36.69
CA ASP A 306 1.01 11.26 -37.71
C ASP A 306 0.24 12.54 -37.31
N PRO A 307 0.73 13.75 -37.67
CA PRO A 307 0.13 15.01 -37.26
C PRO A 307 -1.35 15.21 -37.65
N ASP A 308 -1.80 14.54 -38.72
CA ASP A 308 -3.15 14.64 -39.24
C ASP A 308 -4.08 13.49 -38.78
N THR A 309 -3.64 12.65 -37.81
CA THR A 309 -4.44 11.53 -37.28
C THR A 309 -5.65 12.03 -36.50
N SER A 310 -6.82 11.50 -36.80
CA SER A 310 -8.07 11.82 -36.08
C SER A 310 -8.19 11.01 -34.77
N ALA A 311 -9.02 11.48 -33.82
CA ALA A 311 -9.34 10.76 -32.58
C ALA A 311 -9.83 9.32 -32.86
N THR A 312 -10.68 9.12 -33.87
CA THR A 312 -11.17 7.80 -34.27
C THR A 312 -10.04 6.88 -34.72
N GLU A 313 -9.07 7.37 -35.48
CA GLU A 313 -7.90 6.57 -35.93
C GLU A 313 -6.97 6.25 -34.76
N VAL A 314 -6.81 7.16 -33.79
CA VAL A 314 -6.07 6.91 -32.56
C VAL A 314 -6.73 5.75 -31.79
N ILE A 315 -8.03 5.84 -31.52
CA ILE A 315 -8.79 4.79 -30.81
C ILE A 315 -8.73 3.46 -31.57
N GLN A 316 -8.89 3.47 -32.91
CA GLN A 316 -8.77 2.25 -33.73
C GLN A 316 -7.40 1.59 -33.55
N THR A 317 -6.32 2.38 -33.55
CA THR A 317 -4.96 1.86 -33.37
C THR A 317 -4.81 1.16 -32.03
N MET A 318 -5.41 1.71 -30.97
CA MET A 318 -5.34 1.12 -29.62
C MET A 318 -6.18 -0.15 -29.53
N VAL A 319 -7.37 -0.16 -30.10
CA VAL A 319 -8.22 -1.37 -30.16
C VAL A 319 -7.56 -2.46 -30.99
N ASP A 320 -6.97 -2.12 -32.14
CA ASP A 320 -6.22 -3.07 -32.98
C ASP A 320 -5.05 -3.70 -32.21
N ARG A 321 -4.38 -2.92 -31.34
CA ARG A 321 -3.29 -3.44 -30.50
C ARG A 321 -3.81 -4.38 -29.41
N THR A 322 -4.99 -4.08 -28.81
CA THR A 322 -5.67 -5.03 -27.89
C THR A 322 -6.01 -6.34 -28.59
N VAL A 323 -6.59 -6.26 -29.78
CA VAL A 323 -6.91 -7.43 -30.61
C VAL A 323 -5.65 -8.26 -30.91
N ALA A 324 -4.55 -7.60 -31.26
CA ALA A 324 -3.28 -8.29 -31.53
C ALA A 324 -2.69 -8.97 -30.30
N SER A 325 -2.85 -8.37 -29.10
CA SER A 325 -2.46 -8.98 -27.82
C SER A 325 -3.30 -10.22 -27.52
N LEU A 326 -4.63 -10.11 -27.64
CA LEU A 326 -5.56 -11.23 -27.46
C LEU A 326 -5.29 -12.37 -28.45
N ASP A 327 -4.99 -12.06 -29.71
CA ASP A 327 -4.62 -13.05 -30.73
C ASP A 327 -3.31 -13.77 -30.38
N THR A 328 -2.34 -13.02 -29.86
CA THR A 328 -1.04 -13.56 -29.41
C THR A 328 -1.21 -14.48 -28.22
N ALA A 329 -2.07 -14.14 -27.29
CA ALA A 329 -2.44 -14.98 -26.13
C ALA A 329 -3.34 -16.17 -26.53
N GLY A 330 -3.84 -16.22 -27.78
CA GLY A 330 -4.67 -17.29 -28.29
C GLY A 330 -6.13 -17.24 -27.81
N VAL A 331 -6.62 -16.05 -27.46
CA VAL A 331 -8.00 -15.84 -26.96
C VAL A 331 -9.00 -15.95 -28.11
N PRO A 332 -9.99 -16.87 -28.05
CA PRO A 332 -11.06 -16.94 -29.03
C PRO A 332 -11.86 -15.62 -29.07
N GLU A 333 -12.32 -15.22 -30.26
CA GLU A 333 -13.07 -13.95 -30.41
C GLU A 333 -14.31 -13.86 -29.47
N ALA A 334 -15.00 -14.98 -29.28
CA ALA A 334 -16.19 -15.03 -28.40
C ALA A 334 -15.88 -14.85 -26.92
N ASP A 335 -14.63 -15.07 -26.50
CA ASP A 335 -14.22 -15.06 -25.09
C ASP A 335 -13.45 -13.77 -24.73
N ARG A 336 -13.21 -12.87 -25.71
CA ARG A 336 -12.35 -11.69 -25.54
C ARG A 336 -12.81 -10.76 -24.43
N GLU A 337 -14.12 -10.47 -24.38
CA GLU A 337 -14.69 -9.60 -23.33
C GLU A 337 -14.53 -10.22 -21.93
N GLU A 338 -14.77 -11.52 -21.79
CA GLU A 338 -14.58 -12.23 -20.52
C GLU A 338 -13.09 -12.21 -20.09
N ILE A 339 -12.18 -12.46 -21.04
CA ILE A 339 -10.75 -12.47 -20.75
C ILE A 339 -10.24 -11.06 -20.41
N LEU A 340 -10.69 -10.02 -21.11
CA LEU A 340 -10.35 -8.63 -20.76
C LEU A 340 -10.91 -8.24 -19.39
N THR A 341 -12.11 -8.71 -19.05
CA THR A 341 -12.69 -8.50 -17.71
C THR A 341 -11.81 -9.11 -16.63
N ILE A 342 -11.40 -10.38 -16.80
CA ILE A 342 -10.48 -11.06 -15.86
C ILE A 342 -9.12 -10.35 -15.81
N ALA A 343 -8.55 -10.03 -16.98
CA ALA A 343 -7.25 -9.37 -17.09
C ALA A 343 -7.24 -7.98 -16.43
N SER A 344 -8.32 -7.21 -16.59
CA SER A 344 -8.45 -5.88 -15.96
C SER A 344 -8.47 -5.96 -14.42
N ILE A 345 -9.10 -6.99 -13.86
CA ILE A 345 -9.07 -7.24 -12.41
C ILE A 345 -7.65 -7.64 -11.98
N ILE A 346 -7.01 -8.55 -12.70
CA ILE A 346 -5.63 -8.97 -12.41
C ILE A 346 -4.70 -7.76 -12.42
N GLN A 347 -4.79 -6.90 -13.42
CA GLN A 347 -3.98 -5.69 -13.57
C GLN A 347 -4.12 -4.74 -12.39
N ARG A 348 -5.32 -4.63 -11.82
CA ARG A 348 -5.62 -3.74 -10.69
C ARG A 348 -5.29 -4.34 -9.31
N GLU A 349 -5.15 -5.66 -9.22
CA GLU A 349 -4.97 -6.38 -7.95
C GLU A 349 -3.52 -6.81 -7.70
N ALA A 350 -2.70 -6.90 -8.73
CA ALA A 350 -1.32 -7.39 -8.63
C ALA A 350 -0.33 -6.32 -9.11
N ARG A 351 0.87 -6.34 -8.52
CA ARG A 351 1.98 -5.45 -8.87
C ARG A 351 3.14 -6.22 -9.54
N GLU A 352 3.45 -7.40 -9.00
CA GLU A 352 4.56 -8.21 -9.49
C GLU A 352 4.09 -9.24 -10.53
N GLU A 353 4.86 -9.45 -11.60
CA GLU A 353 4.50 -10.33 -12.71
C GLU A 353 4.11 -11.75 -12.25
N GLU A 354 4.84 -12.35 -11.31
CA GLU A 354 4.50 -13.67 -10.78
C GLU A 354 3.15 -13.70 -10.07
N ASP A 355 2.72 -12.60 -9.48
CA ASP A 355 1.47 -12.51 -8.74
C ASP A 355 0.26 -12.37 -9.66
N PHE A 356 0.42 -11.85 -10.89
CA PHE A 356 -0.63 -11.87 -11.91
C PHE A 356 -1.21 -13.27 -12.12
N TYR A 357 -0.34 -14.26 -12.31
CA TYR A 357 -0.75 -15.66 -12.52
C TYR A 357 -1.39 -16.28 -11.28
N LYS A 358 -0.98 -15.89 -10.08
CA LYS A 358 -1.57 -16.35 -8.82
C LYS A 358 -2.92 -15.69 -8.54
N VAL A 359 -3.08 -14.39 -8.82
CA VAL A 359 -4.36 -13.67 -8.73
C VAL A 359 -5.35 -14.26 -9.71
N SER A 360 -4.93 -14.54 -10.96
CA SER A 360 -5.72 -15.27 -11.94
C SER A 360 -6.22 -16.60 -11.38
N ARG A 361 -5.36 -17.37 -10.71
CA ARG A 361 -5.75 -18.63 -10.04
C ARG A 361 -6.77 -18.42 -8.94
N VAL A 362 -6.60 -17.37 -8.11
CA VAL A 362 -7.59 -17.04 -7.06
C VAL A 362 -8.95 -16.72 -7.67
N ILE A 363 -9.00 -15.94 -8.76
CA ILE A 363 -10.23 -15.64 -9.48
C ILE A 363 -10.91 -16.93 -9.92
N GLN A 364 -10.19 -17.84 -10.60
CA GLN A 364 -10.74 -19.09 -11.07
C GLN A 364 -11.20 -20.02 -9.94
N ASN A 365 -10.44 -20.12 -8.84
CA ASN A 365 -10.83 -20.92 -7.69
C ASN A 365 -12.08 -20.33 -7.00
N ARG A 366 -12.25 -19.01 -6.96
CA ARG A 366 -13.45 -18.36 -6.41
C ARG A 366 -14.67 -18.55 -7.30
N LEU A 367 -14.50 -18.59 -8.63
CA LEU A 367 -15.56 -18.85 -9.60
C LEU A 367 -15.94 -20.33 -9.71
N ALA A 368 -15.12 -21.25 -9.18
CA ALA A 368 -15.38 -22.69 -9.28
C ALA A 368 -16.73 -23.04 -8.65
N PRO A 369 -17.58 -23.86 -9.35
CA PRO A 369 -18.95 -24.14 -8.89
C PRO A 369 -19.05 -24.87 -7.55
N ASP A 370 -17.98 -25.53 -7.12
CA ASP A 370 -17.85 -26.25 -5.86
C ASP A 370 -17.23 -25.41 -4.73
N ASN A 371 -16.88 -24.15 -5.00
CA ASN A 371 -16.39 -23.24 -3.99
C ASN A 371 -17.49 -22.88 -2.99
N GLN A 372 -17.32 -23.33 -1.74
CA GLN A 372 -18.23 -23.06 -0.62
C GLN A 372 -17.71 -21.99 0.34
N GLU A 373 -16.57 -21.36 0.01
CA GLU A 373 -15.94 -20.36 0.86
C GLU A 373 -16.43 -18.95 0.52
N THR A 374 -16.37 -18.56 -0.75
CA THR A 374 -16.84 -17.25 -1.24
C THR A 374 -18.14 -17.31 -2.01
N PHE A 375 -18.63 -18.52 -2.31
CA PHE A 375 -19.89 -18.75 -3.05
C PHE A 375 -19.94 -18.07 -4.42
N GLY A 376 -18.82 -18.06 -5.13
CA GLY A 376 -18.68 -17.45 -6.44
C GLY A 376 -18.44 -15.94 -6.42
N ARG A 377 -18.36 -15.29 -5.27
CA ARG A 377 -18.00 -13.88 -5.18
C ARG A 377 -16.49 -13.71 -5.30
N LEU A 378 -16.07 -12.76 -6.15
CA LEU A 378 -14.66 -12.44 -6.28
C LEU A 378 -14.17 -11.56 -5.13
N GLU A 379 -15.02 -10.68 -4.57
CA GLU A 379 -14.70 -9.79 -3.46
C GLU A 379 -13.37 -9.05 -3.70
N MET A 380 -13.24 -8.42 -4.88
CA MET A 380 -12.09 -7.63 -5.29
C MET A 380 -12.38 -6.15 -5.03
N ASP A 381 -11.48 -5.48 -4.32
CA ASP A 381 -11.64 -4.07 -3.94
C ASP A 381 -11.70 -3.18 -5.18
N SER A 382 -10.85 -3.45 -6.18
CA SER A 382 -10.81 -2.73 -7.45
C SER A 382 -12.15 -2.67 -8.19
N THR A 383 -12.91 -3.78 -8.18
CA THR A 383 -14.23 -3.84 -8.84
C THR A 383 -15.28 -3.00 -8.10
N ALA A 384 -15.21 -2.97 -6.78
CA ALA A 384 -16.13 -2.19 -5.96
C ALA A 384 -15.84 -0.68 -6.08
N GLN A 385 -14.55 -0.30 -6.09
CA GLN A 385 -14.09 1.08 -6.29
C GLN A 385 -14.49 1.60 -7.68
N TYR A 386 -14.18 0.84 -8.74
CA TYR A 386 -14.55 1.21 -10.11
C TYR A 386 -16.06 1.48 -10.24
N GLY A 387 -16.89 0.62 -9.67
CA GLY A 387 -18.35 0.70 -9.78
C GLY A 387 -18.99 1.98 -9.23
N ILE A 388 -18.32 2.66 -8.29
CA ILE A 388 -18.79 3.93 -7.72
C ILE A 388 -17.89 5.13 -8.11
N GLY A 389 -16.89 4.91 -8.96
CA GLY A 389 -15.95 5.95 -9.39
C GLY A 389 -14.93 6.36 -8.32
N GLU A 390 -14.67 5.53 -7.31
CA GLU A 390 -13.57 5.68 -6.37
C GLU A 390 -12.29 5.10 -6.98
N ASP A 391 -11.70 5.81 -7.92
CA ASP A 391 -10.46 5.37 -8.58
C ASP A 391 -9.33 6.38 -8.32
N ASP A 392 -9.13 6.70 -7.04
CA ASP A 392 -8.14 7.67 -6.55
C ASP A 392 -6.82 7.02 -6.11
N GLY A 393 -6.67 5.69 -6.36
CA GLY A 393 -5.47 4.92 -5.99
C GLY A 393 -5.36 4.59 -4.50
N THR A 394 -6.44 4.74 -3.73
CA THR A 394 -6.44 4.34 -2.31
C THR A 394 -6.37 2.83 -2.14
N VAL A 395 -5.61 2.39 -1.13
CA VAL A 395 -5.37 0.95 -0.84
C VAL A 395 -6.59 0.28 -0.21
N SER A 396 -7.59 1.05 0.25
CA SER A 396 -8.76 0.53 0.94
C SER A 396 -10.04 1.11 0.37
N SER A 397 -11.02 0.24 0.12
CA SER A 397 -12.35 0.64 -0.35
C SER A 397 -13.18 1.28 0.78
N SER A 398 -13.98 2.28 0.44
CA SER A 398 -14.97 2.85 1.34
C SER A 398 -16.07 1.84 1.70
N GLU A 399 -16.83 2.09 2.77
CA GLU A 399 -18.00 1.27 3.12
C GLU A 399 -19.08 1.38 2.02
N GLU A 400 -19.17 2.53 1.35
CA GLU A 400 -20.08 2.75 0.22
C GLU A 400 -19.68 1.85 -0.95
N ALA A 401 -18.43 1.84 -1.36
CA ALA A 401 -17.93 0.95 -2.43
C ALA A 401 -18.22 -0.52 -2.15
N LEU A 402 -17.99 -0.99 -0.92
CA LEU A 402 -18.17 -2.40 -0.57
C LEU A 402 -19.65 -2.85 -0.51
N THR A 403 -20.60 -1.92 -0.42
CA THR A 403 -22.04 -2.22 -0.20
C THR A 403 -22.95 -1.74 -1.31
N ASP A 404 -22.47 -0.92 -2.24
CA ASP A 404 -23.24 -0.41 -3.36
C ASP A 404 -23.68 -1.54 -4.29
N ASP A 405 -24.95 -1.51 -4.71
CA ASP A 405 -25.57 -2.53 -5.57
C ASP A 405 -25.37 -2.21 -7.07
N ASN A 406 -24.12 -1.83 -7.46
CA ASN A 406 -23.77 -1.66 -8.86
C ASN A 406 -23.27 -2.97 -9.48
N PRO A 407 -23.39 -3.16 -10.80
CA PRO A 407 -23.11 -4.44 -11.46
C PRO A 407 -21.60 -4.80 -11.54
N TRP A 408 -20.68 -3.90 -11.20
CA TRP A 408 -19.26 -4.21 -11.08
C TRP A 408 -18.89 -4.74 -9.68
N ASN A 409 -19.73 -4.51 -8.65
CA ASN A 409 -19.40 -4.86 -7.28
C ASN A 409 -19.39 -6.37 -7.01
N THR A 410 -18.23 -6.98 -7.03
CA THR A 410 -18.04 -8.41 -6.79
C THR A 410 -18.12 -8.84 -5.30
N TYR A 411 -18.33 -7.90 -4.37
CA TYR A 411 -18.73 -8.20 -2.98
C TYR A 411 -20.22 -8.49 -2.87
N VAL A 412 -21.03 -7.88 -3.73
CA VAL A 412 -22.48 -8.00 -3.74
C VAL A 412 -22.93 -9.08 -4.71
N HIS A 413 -22.39 -9.05 -5.94
CA HIS A 413 -22.76 -9.94 -7.01
C HIS A 413 -21.76 -11.11 -7.15
N PRO A 414 -22.23 -12.39 -7.24
CA PRO A 414 -21.37 -13.52 -7.55
C PRO A 414 -21.06 -13.54 -9.06
N GLY A 415 -19.91 -14.08 -9.42
CA GLY A 415 -19.43 -14.13 -10.80
C GLY A 415 -18.47 -13.00 -11.13
N LEU A 416 -18.20 -12.85 -12.42
CA LEU A 416 -17.46 -11.70 -12.95
C LEU A 416 -18.34 -10.44 -12.93
N PRO A 417 -17.75 -9.24 -12.85
CA PRO A 417 -18.46 -8.01 -13.10
C PRO A 417 -18.98 -7.97 -14.56
N ILE A 418 -19.84 -7.02 -14.87
CA ILE A 418 -20.48 -6.95 -16.22
C ILE A 418 -19.51 -6.58 -17.34
N GLY A 419 -18.31 -6.12 -17.05
CA GLY A 419 -17.29 -5.75 -18.02
C GLY A 419 -15.96 -5.43 -17.34
N PRO A 420 -14.94 -5.06 -18.13
CA PRO A 420 -13.64 -4.66 -17.64
C PRO A 420 -13.72 -3.42 -16.73
N ILE A 421 -12.69 -3.24 -15.90
CA ILE A 421 -12.57 -2.12 -14.95
C ILE A 421 -11.32 -1.27 -15.19
N ALA A 422 -10.51 -1.64 -16.16
CA ALA A 422 -9.30 -0.93 -16.58
C ALA A 422 -8.78 -1.53 -17.88
N ASN A 423 -7.78 -0.88 -18.51
CA ASN A 423 -7.09 -1.37 -19.69
C ASN A 423 -5.88 -2.21 -19.29
N PRO A 424 -5.90 -3.54 -19.50
CA PRO A 424 -4.82 -4.45 -19.09
C PRO A 424 -3.68 -4.48 -20.10
N GLY A 425 -2.45 -4.79 -19.60
CA GLY A 425 -1.30 -5.07 -20.44
C GLY A 425 -1.20 -6.53 -20.88
N ASP A 426 -0.16 -6.83 -21.68
CA ASP A 426 0.10 -8.17 -22.23
C ASP A 426 0.21 -9.26 -21.16
N VAL A 427 0.87 -8.96 -20.01
CA VAL A 427 1.07 -9.91 -18.91
C VAL A 427 -0.24 -10.27 -18.23
N ALA A 428 -1.12 -9.28 -18.00
CA ALA A 428 -2.43 -9.53 -17.39
C ALA A 428 -3.33 -10.39 -18.30
N ILE A 429 -3.30 -10.15 -19.62
CA ILE A 429 -4.02 -10.95 -20.62
C ILE A 429 -3.48 -12.37 -20.65
N ASP A 430 -2.17 -12.56 -20.67
CA ASP A 430 -1.55 -13.89 -20.63
C ASP A 430 -1.89 -14.63 -19.32
N ALA A 431 -1.83 -13.93 -18.18
CA ALA A 431 -2.17 -14.50 -16.88
C ALA A 431 -3.64 -14.91 -16.77
N ALA A 432 -4.56 -14.18 -17.41
CA ALA A 432 -5.97 -14.54 -17.47
C ALA A 432 -6.17 -15.88 -18.19
N MET A 433 -5.37 -16.15 -19.24
CA MET A 433 -5.39 -17.39 -20.01
C MET A 433 -4.63 -18.55 -19.35
N HIS A 434 -3.58 -18.26 -18.61
CA HIS A 434 -2.62 -19.24 -18.07
C HIS A 434 -2.44 -19.12 -16.55
N PRO A 435 -3.52 -19.29 -15.75
CA PRO A 435 -3.42 -19.14 -14.29
C PRO A 435 -2.43 -20.15 -13.69
N ALA A 436 -1.64 -19.71 -12.70
CA ALA A 436 -0.74 -20.59 -11.96
C ALA A 436 -1.49 -21.78 -11.33
N GLU A 437 -0.80 -22.91 -11.11
CA GLU A 437 -1.37 -24.00 -10.33
C GLU A 437 -1.32 -23.67 -8.82
N GLY A 438 -2.45 -23.80 -8.13
CA GLY A 438 -2.50 -23.58 -6.70
C GLY A 438 -3.91 -23.61 -6.12
N PRO A 439 -4.03 -23.82 -4.81
CA PRO A 439 -5.32 -23.93 -4.14
C PRO A 439 -5.79 -22.61 -3.50
N TRP A 440 -5.16 -21.47 -3.84
CA TRP A 440 -5.39 -20.21 -3.16
C TRP A 440 -6.78 -19.65 -3.37
N LEU A 441 -7.36 -19.12 -2.30
CA LEU A 441 -8.64 -18.41 -2.30
C LEU A 441 -8.50 -16.96 -1.84
N TYR A 442 -7.36 -16.61 -1.23
CA TYR A 442 -7.11 -15.29 -0.65
C TYR A 442 -5.68 -14.84 -0.92
N PHE A 443 -5.51 -13.53 -0.99
CA PHE A 443 -4.21 -12.89 -1.04
C PHE A 443 -4.27 -11.54 -0.31
N VAL A 444 -3.13 -11.03 0.09
CA VAL A 444 -2.94 -9.68 0.61
C VAL A 444 -1.48 -9.28 0.47
N THR A 445 -1.22 -8.09 -0.01
CA THR A 445 0.12 -7.49 -0.01
C THR A 445 0.47 -7.11 1.41
N VAL A 446 1.52 -7.72 1.96
CA VAL A 446 1.93 -7.55 3.37
C VAL A 446 2.98 -6.47 3.55
N ASN A 447 3.63 -6.05 2.46
CA ASN A 447 4.62 -4.98 2.42
C ASN A 447 4.42 -4.17 1.13
N LEU A 448 3.99 -2.91 1.25
CA LEU A 448 3.71 -2.05 0.10
C LEU A 448 4.98 -1.54 -0.59
N ASP A 449 6.12 -1.47 0.11
CA ASP A 449 7.39 -1.03 -0.47
C ASP A 449 7.97 -2.08 -1.43
N THR A 450 7.89 -3.35 -1.03
CA THR A 450 8.48 -4.47 -1.80
C THR A 450 7.47 -5.15 -2.71
N GLY A 451 6.16 -4.88 -2.57
CA GLY A 451 5.11 -5.60 -3.28
C GLY A 451 4.88 -7.04 -2.78
N GLU A 452 5.51 -7.46 -1.66
CA GLU A 452 5.39 -8.82 -1.15
C GLU A 452 3.93 -9.19 -0.86
N THR A 453 3.40 -10.18 -1.61
CA THR A 453 2.02 -10.64 -1.53
C THR A 453 1.94 -12.07 -1.01
N VAL A 454 1.14 -12.29 0.02
CA VAL A 454 0.90 -13.61 0.64
C VAL A 454 -0.40 -14.20 0.13
N PHE A 455 -0.31 -15.38 -0.50
CA PHE A 455 -1.44 -16.16 -1.01
C PHE A 455 -1.79 -17.29 -0.05
N THR A 456 -3.08 -17.44 0.29
CA THR A 456 -3.55 -18.42 1.29
C THR A 456 -4.80 -19.16 0.85
N ASN A 457 -5.02 -20.36 1.43
CA ASN A 457 -6.15 -21.23 1.07
C ASN A 457 -7.35 -21.04 2.00
N THR A 458 -7.11 -20.63 3.24
CA THR A 458 -8.15 -20.52 4.26
C THR A 458 -8.28 -19.08 4.75
N TYR A 459 -9.48 -18.71 5.16
CA TYR A 459 -9.73 -17.39 5.74
C TYR A 459 -8.91 -17.15 7.03
N ALA A 460 -8.64 -18.21 7.81
CA ALA A 460 -7.82 -18.07 9.02
C ALA A 460 -6.37 -17.70 8.71
N ASP A 461 -5.77 -18.33 7.69
CA ASP A 461 -4.41 -17.99 7.24
C ASP A 461 -4.38 -16.59 6.62
N HIS A 462 -5.42 -16.21 5.88
CA HIS A 462 -5.55 -14.85 5.34
C HIS A 462 -5.59 -13.80 6.45
N LEU A 463 -6.35 -14.02 7.53
CA LEU A 463 -6.36 -13.10 8.66
C LEU A 463 -4.99 -12.93 9.31
N ALA A 464 -4.20 -14.02 9.38
CA ALA A 464 -2.83 -13.93 9.89
C ALA A 464 -1.92 -13.08 8.96
N ALA A 465 -2.11 -13.17 7.64
CA ALA A 465 -1.40 -12.31 6.68
C ALA A 465 -1.87 -10.85 6.74
N VAL A 466 -3.17 -10.61 6.94
CA VAL A 466 -3.71 -9.26 7.19
C VAL A 466 -3.13 -8.64 8.46
N ASP A 467 -2.88 -9.44 9.50
CA ASP A 467 -2.23 -8.94 10.73
C ASP A 467 -0.75 -8.56 10.47
N GLN A 468 -0.05 -9.24 9.54
CA GLN A 468 1.29 -8.84 9.09
C GLN A 468 1.24 -7.49 8.35
N TRP A 469 0.32 -7.33 7.40
CA TRP A 469 0.10 -6.05 6.72
C TRP A 469 -0.17 -4.90 7.72
N ARG A 470 -1.07 -5.11 8.69
CA ARG A 470 -1.38 -4.10 9.72
C ARG A 470 -0.17 -3.75 10.59
N ALA A 471 0.68 -4.75 10.91
CA ALA A 471 1.91 -4.51 11.65
C ALA A 471 2.87 -3.66 10.83
N TRP A 472 3.04 -3.99 9.55
CA TRP A 472 3.86 -3.21 8.62
C TRP A 472 3.35 -1.76 8.49
N CYS A 473 2.05 -1.55 8.28
CA CYS A 473 1.44 -0.21 8.22
C CYS A 473 1.66 0.60 9.51
N SER A 474 1.64 -0.05 10.67
CA SER A 474 1.88 0.64 11.95
C SER A 474 3.35 1.09 12.12
N GLU A 475 4.27 0.42 11.44
CA GLU A 475 5.70 0.74 11.39
C GLU A 475 6.03 1.76 10.29
N ASN A 476 5.15 1.89 9.29
CA ASN A 476 5.30 2.77 8.13
C ASN A 476 4.07 3.69 7.96
N PRO A 477 3.87 4.68 8.84
CA PRO A 477 2.64 5.50 8.90
C PRO A 477 2.44 6.38 7.65
N ASP A 478 3.48 6.67 6.91
CA ASP A 478 3.46 7.53 5.71
C ASP A 478 3.30 6.72 4.40
N SER A 479 3.10 5.42 4.49
CA SER A 479 3.03 4.50 3.34
C SER A 479 1.69 4.46 2.59
N GLY A 480 0.71 5.27 2.99
CA GLY A 480 -0.62 5.29 2.34
C GLY A 480 -1.58 4.18 2.80
N CYS A 481 -1.22 3.43 3.85
CA CYS A 481 -2.16 2.49 4.46
C CYS A 481 -3.36 3.22 5.10
#